data_490e766ff653055eba5a63ee43bbd28d
#
_entry.id   490e766ff653055eba5a63ee43bbd28d
#
_cell.length_a   1.000
_cell.length_b   1.000
_cell.length_c   1.000
_cell.angle_alpha   90.00
_cell.angle_beta   90.00
_cell.angle_gamma   90.00
#
_symmetry.space_group_name_H-M   'P 1'
#
loop_
_entity.id
_entity.type
_entity.pdbx_description
1 polymer ?
#
loop_
_entity_poly.entity_id
_entity_poly.type
_entity_poly.pdbx_seq_one_letter_code
_entity_poly.pdbx_strand_id
1 'polypeptide(L)'
;MASVDDLWLIDFAEPYPGEPAAHRPALVVGPPEMFGAGFPFVIVTPLTTTRRGLSHHVEVDALATTGLDHASYIQCELIRSVSRKRLIHRLGAIDPETSRSVSAVLKTLLNH
;
A
#
# COMPACT_ATOMS: atom_id res chain seq x y z
N MET A 1 -5.78 6.48 12.94
CA MET A 1 -6.59 6.41 11.72
C MET A 1 -5.69 6.34 10.49
N ALA A 2 -6.07 5.54 9.50
CA ALA A 2 -5.26 5.38 8.29
C ALA A 2 -5.37 6.62 7.39
N SER A 3 -4.22 7.15 6.99
CA SER A 3 -4.13 8.32 6.11
C SER A 3 -3.38 7.96 4.84
N VAL A 4 -3.63 8.70 3.78
CA VAL A 4 -2.88 8.54 2.52
C VAL A 4 -1.38 8.62 2.81
N ASP A 5 -0.61 7.75 2.14
CA ASP A 5 0.83 7.56 2.31
C ASP A 5 1.25 6.75 3.54
N ASP A 6 0.30 6.36 4.40
CA ASP A 6 0.61 5.42 5.47
C ASP A 6 0.86 4.02 4.92
N LEU A 7 1.76 3.31 5.60
CA LEU A 7 1.97 1.87 5.41
C LEU A 7 1.32 1.13 6.57
N TRP A 8 0.46 0.18 6.27
CA TRP A 8 -0.26 -0.61 7.26
C TRP A 8 -0.11 -2.10 6.99
N LEU A 9 -0.06 -2.88 8.07
CA LEU A 9 -0.25 -4.32 7.95
C LEU A 9 -1.74 -4.57 7.80
N ILE A 10 -2.12 -5.32 6.75
CA ILE A 10 -3.51 -5.54 6.39
C ILE A 10 -3.77 -7.04 6.26
N ASP A 11 -4.95 -7.46 6.71
CA ASP A 11 -5.47 -8.80 6.51
C ASP A 11 -6.25 -8.84 5.20
N PHE A 12 -5.67 -9.45 4.18
CA PHE A 12 -6.32 -9.61 2.87
C PHE A 12 -7.23 -10.84 2.80
N ALA A 13 -7.41 -11.56 3.93
CA ALA A 13 -8.26 -12.73 4.10
C ALA A 13 -7.75 -13.99 3.39
N GLU A 14 -7.37 -13.88 2.12
CA GLU A 14 -6.88 -15.02 1.35
C GLU A 14 -5.47 -14.72 0.84
N PRO A 15 -4.48 -15.60 1.11
CA PRO A 15 -3.16 -15.42 0.52
C PRO A 15 -3.21 -15.63 -0.98
N TYR A 16 -2.37 -14.89 -1.72
CA TYR A 16 -2.19 -15.16 -3.14
C TYR A 16 -1.50 -16.52 -3.33
N PRO A 17 -1.70 -17.17 -4.48
CA PRO A 17 -1.01 -18.44 -4.74
C PRO A 17 0.50 -18.32 -4.50
N GLY A 18 1.05 -19.23 -3.71
CA GLY A 18 2.45 -19.25 -3.35
C GLY A 18 2.83 -18.37 -2.16
N GLU A 19 1.89 -17.64 -1.56
CA GLU A 19 2.18 -16.83 -0.38
C GLU A 19 1.79 -17.54 0.90
N PRO A 20 2.65 -17.47 1.95
CA PRO A 20 2.41 -18.21 3.18
C PRO A 20 1.39 -17.56 4.12
N ALA A 21 1.06 -16.28 3.93
CA ALA A 21 0.20 -15.55 4.85
C ALA A 21 -0.70 -14.56 4.11
N ALA A 22 -1.89 -14.36 4.69
CA ALA A 22 -2.84 -13.35 4.22
C ALA A 22 -2.49 -11.95 4.68
N HIS A 23 -1.66 -11.81 5.73
CA HIS A 23 -1.26 -10.51 6.27
C HIS A 23 -0.08 -9.95 5.47
N ARG A 24 -0.25 -8.73 4.93
CA ARG A 24 0.77 -8.09 4.11
C ARG A 24 0.82 -6.60 4.39
N PRO A 25 2.01 -5.99 4.28
CA PRO A 25 2.08 -4.54 4.23
C PRO A 25 1.37 -4.01 2.98
N ALA A 26 0.73 -2.87 3.12
CA ALA A 26 0.12 -2.16 2.00
C ALA A 26 0.21 -0.66 2.21
N LEU A 27 0.23 0.05 1.09
CA LEU A 27 0.22 1.51 1.08
C LEU A 27 -1.22 2.00 0.97
N VAL A 28 -1.61 2.93 1.83
CA VAL A 28 -2.90 3.61 1.74
C VAL A 28 -2.78 4.70 0.67
N VAL A 29 -3.59 4.60 -0.37
CA VAL A 29 -3.61 5.57 -1.48
C VAL A 29 -4.89 6.38 -1.55
N GLY A 30 -5.89 6.03 -0.77
CA GLY A 30 -7.16 6.75 -0.71
C GLY A 30 -8.12 6.14 0.30
N PRO A 31 -9.30 6.75 0.50
CA PRO A 31 -9.67 8.06 -0.02
C PRO A 31 -8.99 9.18 0.77
N PRO A 32 -8.93 10.39 0.21
CA PRO A 32 -8.41 11.54 0.95
C PRO A 32 -9.31 11.85 2.16
N GLU A 33 -8.72 12.53 3.16
CA GLU A 33 -9.39 12.83 4.43
C GLU A 33 -10.70 13.60 4.27
N MET A 34 -10.87 14.32 3.15
CA MET A 34 -12.13 15.05 2.89
C MET A 34 -13.37 14.16 2.88
N PHE A 35 -13.22 12.85 2.67
CA PHE A 35 -14.34 11.90 2.74
C PHE A 35 -14.65 11.50 4.19
N GLY A 36 -13.82 11.91 5.14
CA GLY A 36 -14.07 11.79 6.56
C GLY A 36 -13.88 10.40 7.14
N ALA A 37 -13.92 10.35 8.47
CA ALA A 37 -13.70 9.12 9.23
C ALA A 37 -14.81 8.09 9.06
N GLY A 38 -15.98 8.49 8.62
CA GLY A 38 -17.11 7.60 8.41
C GLY A 38 -17.04 6.76 7.14
N PHE A 39 -16.10 7.03 6.25
CA PHE A 39 -15.96 6.25 5.03
C PHE A 39 -15.50 4.81 5.39
N PRO A 40 -16.28 3.77 5.04
CA PRO A 40 -16.03 2.42 5.58
C PRO A 40 -14.90 1.66 4.91
N PHE A 41 -14.36 2.18 3.82
CA PHE A 41 -13.31 1.51 3.04
C PHE A 41 -12.03 2.32 3.01
N VAL A 42 -10.93 1.64 2.73
CA VAL A 42 -9.65 2.27 2.43
C VAL A 42 -9.15 1.68 1.11
N ILE A 43 -8.55 2.52 0.27
CA ILE A 43 -7.99 2.09 -1.01
C ILE A 43 -6.50 1.88 -0.82
N VAL A 44 -6.02 0.69 -1.17
CA VAL A 44 -4.65 0.29 -0.87
C VAL A 44 -3.99 -0.39 -2.06
N THR A 45 -2.64 -0.39 -2.03
CA THR A 45 -1.82 -1.19 -2.93
C THR A 45 -0.91 -2.08 -2.08
N PRO A 46 -0.93 -3.41 -2.26
CA PRO A 46 -0.09 -4.28 -1.46
C PRO A 46 1.39 -4.17 -1.84
N LEU A 47 2.26 -4.51 -0.89
CA LEU A 47 3.69 -4.57 -1.10
C LEU A 47 4.16 -6.02 -1.17
N THR A 48 5.24 -6.26 -1.91
CA THR A 48 5.95 -7.53 -1.96
C THR A 48 7.43 -7.30 -1.73
N THR A 49 8.12 -8.29 -1.15
CA THR A 49 9.58 -8.24 -1.03
C THR A 49 10.28 -8.77 -2.29
N THR A 50 9.53 -9.34 -3.22
CA THR A 50 10.07 -9.89 -4.46
C THR A 50 10.27 -8.80 -5.50
N ARG A 51 11.52 -8.55 -5.88
CA ARG A 51 11.84 -7.62 -6.96
C ARG A 51 11.59 -8.29 -8.31
N ARG A 52 10.73 -7.66 -9.13
CA ARG A 52 10.38 -8.18 -10.47
C ARG A 52 10.84 -7.28 -11.60
N GLY A 53 11.45 -6.13 -11.27
CA GLY A 53 11.92 -5.19 -12.29
C GLY A 53 10.83 -4.57 -13.15
N LEU A 54 9.62 -4.46 -12.62
CA LEU A 54 8.47 -3.91 -13.35
C LEU A 54 8.39 -2.41 -13.14
N SER A 55 8.12 -1.67 -14.22
CA SER A 55 8.07 -0.20 -14.16
C SER A 55 6.90 0.33 -13.32
N HIS A 56 5.87 -0.48 -13.10
CA HIS A 56 4.71 -0.12 -12.27
C HIS A 56 4.86 -0.54 -10.80
N HIS A 57 6.03 -1.07 -10.42
CA HIS A 57 6.38 -1.30 -9.02
C HIS A 57 7.27 -0.16 -8.54
N VAL A 58 6.99 0.35 -7.33
CA VAL A 58 7.77 1.43 -6.73
C VAL A 58 8.50 0.88 -5.50
N GLU A 59 9.82 1.01 -5.49
CA GLU A 59 10.64 0.51 -4.38
C GLU A 59 10.50 1.37 -3.13
N VAL A 60 10.43 0.72 -1.97
CA VAL A 60 10.40 1.36 -0.66
C VAL A 60 11.45 0.71 0.23
N ASP A 61 12.32 1.52 0.81
CA ASP A 61 13.39 1.03 1.68
C ASP A 61 12.86 0.64 3.07
N ALA A 62 13.57 -0.30 3.69
CA ALA A 62 13.34 -0.68 5.07
C ALA A 62 14.00 0.35 6.00
N LEU A 63 13.22 1.31 6.45
CA LEU A 63 13.66 2.42 7.30
C LEU A 63 12.79 2.48 8.56
N ALA A 64 13.30 3.16 9.59
CA ALA A 64 12.50 3.40 10.80
C ALA A 64 11.19 4.13 10.46
N THR A 65 11.24 5.04 9.48
CA THR A 65 10.06 5.81 9.05
C THR A 65 9.05 4.99 8.27
N THR A 66 9.48 3.96 7.53
CA THR A 66 8.55 3.07 6.81
C THR A 66 8.05 1.92 7.67
N GLY A 67 8.82 1.51 8.66
CA GLY A 67 8.48 0.39 9.53
C GLY A 67 8.56 -0.98 8.85
N LEU A 68 9.18 -1.06 7.67
CA LEU A 68 9.33 -2.32 6.94
C LEU A 68 10.59 -3.05 7.39
N ASP A 69 10.53 -4.39 7.43
CA ASP A 69 11.67 -5.24 7.78
C ASP A 69 12.64 -5.42 6.61
N HIS A 70 12.14 -5.35 5.40
CA HIS A 70 12.90 -5.55 4.17
C HIS A 70 12.52 -4.53 3.12
N ALA A 71 13.44 -4.21 2.22
CA ALA A 71 13.13 -3.43 1.04
C ALA A 71 11.96 -4.10 0.31
N SER A 72 10.97 -3.33 -0.06
CA SER A 72 9.72 -3.82 -0.61
C SER A 72 9.34 -3.04 -1.87
N TYR A 73 8.38 -3.57 -2.60
CA TYR A 73 7.94 -3.00 -3.88
C TYR A 73 6.44 -2.83 -3.84
N ILE A 74 5.97 -1.61 -4.05
CA ILE A 74 4.55 -1.27 -4.09
C ILE A 74 3.99 -1.79 -5.41
N GLN A 75 3.04 -2.73 -5.33
CA GLN A 75 2.41 -3.34 -6.49
C GLN A 75 1.20 -2.52 -6.92
N CYS A 76 1.46 -1.42 -7.65
CA CYS A 76 0.42 -0.46 -8.02
C CYS A 76 -0.69 -1.10 -8.86
N GLU A 77 -0.39 -2.14 -9.64
CA GLU A 77 -1.39 -2.84 -10.45
C GLU A 77 -2.41 -3.61 -9.62
N LEU A 78 -2.12 -3.84 -8.34
CA LEU A 78 -3.01 -4.58 -7.44
C LEU A 78 -3.83 -3.64 -6.54
N ILE A 79 -3.99 -2.40 -6.95
CA ILE A 79 -4.81 -1.43 -6.23
C ILE A 79 -6.22 -1.98 -6.01
N ARG A 80 -6.71 -1.86 -4.76
CA ARG A 80 -8.03 -2.37 -4.39
C ARG A 80 -8.59 -1.63 -3.19
N SER A 81 -9.89 -1.73 -3.04
CA SER A 81 -10.58 -1.25 -1.86
C SER A 81 -10.72 -2.38 -0.85
N VAL A 82 -10.49 -2.11 0.41
CA VAL A 82 -10.70 -3.08 1.50
C VAL A 82 -11.47 -2.40 2.63
N SER A 83 -12.19 -3.21 3.42
CA SER A 83 -12.84 -2.71 4.62
C SER A 83 -11.79 -2.22 5.62
N ARG A 84 -12.09 -1.10 6.32
CA ARG A 84 -11.23 -0.61 7.41
C ARG A 84 -11.02 -1.64 8.51
N LYS A 85 -11.92 -2.60 8.65
CA LYS A 85 -11.79 -3.69 9.64
C LYS A 85 -10.61 -4.62 9.35
N ARG A 86 -10.06 -4.58 8.14
CA ARG A 86 -8.90 -5.38 7.76
C ARG A 86 -7.58 -4.74 8.12
N LEU A 87 -7.57 -3.49 8.56
CA LEU A 87 -6.38 -2.79 9.04
C LEU A 87 -5.96 -3.38 10.38
N ILE A 88 -4.72 -3.88 10.48
CA ILE A 88 -4.21 -4.51 11.71
C ILE A 88 -3.47 -3.47 12.53
N HIS A 89 -2.37 -2.92 12.03
CA HIS A 89 -1.67 -1.81 12.68
C HIS A 89 -0.84 -1.03 11.67
N ARG A 90 -0.56 0.23 12.02
CA ARG A 90 0.27 1.11 11.21
C ARG A 90 1.74 0.72 11.34
N LEU A 91 2.42 0.62 10.22
CA LEU A 91 3.86 0.34 10.17
C LEU A 91 4.68 1.63 10.10
N GLY A 92 4.27 2.57 9.29
CA GLY A 92 4.98 3.81 9.04
C GLY A 92 4.35 4.58 7.90
N ALA A 93 5.17 5.29 7.14
CA ALA A 93 4.73 6.06 5.99
C ALA A 93 5.84 6.16 4.95
N ILE A 94 5.44 6.41 3.70
CA ILE A 94 6.38 6.71 2.62
C ILE A 94 6.67 8.21 2.60
N ASP A 95 7.80 8.58 2.00
CA ASP A 95 8.18 9.99 1.86
C ASP A 95 7.45 10.65 0.67
N PRO A 96 7.51 12.00 0.57
CA PRO A 96 6.83 12.70 -0.53
C PRO A 96 7.33 12.33 -1.92
N GLU A 97 8.60 12.02 -2.08
CA GLU A 97 9.16 11.62 -3.37
C GLU A 97 8.60 10.27 -3.82
N THR A 98 8.55 9.30 -2.91
CA THR A 98 7.94 7.99 -3.17
C THR A 98 6.46 8.14 -3.49
N SER A 99 5.75 9.01 -2.75
CA SER A 99 4.34 9.29 -2.98
C SER A 99 4.11 9.84 -4.40
N ARG A 100 4.96 10.77 -4.86
CA ARG A 100 4.87 11.29 -6.23
C ARG A 100 5.07 10.21 -7.28
N SER A 101 6.02 9.30 -7.05
CA SER A 101 6.26 8.17 -7.96
C SER A 101 5.05 7.25 -8.04
N VAL A 102 4.44 6.92 -6.90
CA VAL A 102 3.23 6.10 -6.85
C VAL A 102 2.09 6.79 -7.59
N SER A 103 1.89 8.08 -7.35
CA SER A 103 0.84 8.86 -8.00
C SER A 103 0.99 8.84 -9.52
N ALA A 104 2.21 9.01 -10.03
CA ALA A 104 2.48 8.97 -11.47
C ALA A 104 2.14 7.61 -12.07
N VAL A 105 2.53 6.53 -11.41
CA VAL A 105 2.25 5.16 -11.86
C VAL A 105 0.74 4.90 -11.85
N LEU A 106 0.05 5.25 -10.76
CA LEU A 106 -1.40 5.04 -10.65
C LEU A 106 -2.18 5.81 -11.72
N LYS A 107 -1.80 7.07 -11.98
CA LYS A 107 -2.43 7.86 -13.05
C LYS A 107 -2.30 7.16 -14.39
N THR A 108 -1.14 6.62 -14.68
CA THR A 108 -0.89 5.89 -15.93
C THR A 108 -1.72 4.61 -16.00
N LEU A 109 -1.69 3.79 -14.94
CA LEU A 109 -2.44 2.54 -14.89
C LEU A 109 -3.94 2.76 -15.01
N LEU A 110 -4.47 3.82 -14.40
CA LEU A 110 -5.89 4.14 -14.41
C LEU A 110 -6.30 5.04 -15.58
N ASN A 111 -5.36 5.38 -16.43
CA ASN A 111 -5.60 6.23 -17.61
C ASN A 111 -6.16 7.61 -17.25
N HIS A 112 -5.53 8.25 -16.29
CA HIS A 112 -5.91 9.58 -15.82
C HIS A 112 -4.82 10.63 -15.99
#